data_a14bf7c6d336f95a964c69226da7c38b
#
_entry.id   a14bf7c6d336f95a964c69226da7c38b
#
_cell.length_a   1.000
_cell.length_b   1.000
_cell.length_c   1.000
_cell.angle_alpha   90.00
_cell.angle_beta   90.00
_cell.angle_gamma   90.00
#
_symmetry.space_group_name_H-M   'P 1'
#
loop_
_entity.id
_entity.type
_entity.pdbx_description
1 polymer ?
#
loop_
_entity_poly.entity_id
_entity_poly.type
_entity_poly.pdbx_seq_one_letter_code
_entity_poly.pdbx_strand_id
1 'polypeptide(L)'
;MIKRILVGIGGTIFTDVAIQRAIELATIHGSVLTGVTVVDFKRLQHLGPVPMGAGAYAEKLRKMRTDLTEERIEEALAKFEKACREADITYKIESEAGDPFELMISHARYNDLTIFGLRSLFDYGFTPEPRDTLIRLVTQGVRPIIAVSPEYREIRKVLIAYSGSMESAKAMRRYVQSRPWPNVRLRVVYFGEKNSHAVNRLEAASEYCRAHGFETETDVVAGSAKNGLIDYAQKNEYDLIVMGNSIRSLLFRHLLGDTALNTIQNADRPLFLAQ
;
A
#
# COMPACT_ATOMS: atom_id res chain seq x y z
N MET A 1 1.72 13.21 13.24
CA MET A 1 0.24 13.03 13.33
C MET A 1 -0.32 12.99 11.92
N ILE A 2 -1.14 12.02 11.59
CA ILE A 2 -1.77 11.85 10.28
C ILE A 2 -3.10 12.61 10.32
N LYS A 3 -3.32 13.59 9.44
CA LYS A 3 -4.54 14.41 9.41
C LYS A 3 -5.47 14.08 8.26
N ARG A 4 -4.93 13.63 7.15
CA ARG A 4 -5.68 13.34 5.94
C ARG A 4 -5.25 11.99 5.37
N ILE A 5 -6.21 11.10 5.17
CA ILE A 5 -5.97 9.76 4.63
C ILE A 5 -6.76 9.59 3.34
N LEU A 6 -6.06 9.24 2.27
CA LEU A 6 -6.64 8.86 0.99
C LEU A 6 -6.88 7.35 0.97
N VAL A 7 -8.07 6.93 0.59
CA VAL A 7 -8.46 5.52 0.52
C VAL A 7 -8.90 5.16 -0.89
N GLY A 8 -8.19 4.25 -1.53
CA GLY A 8 -8.60 3.71 -2.82
C GLY A 8 -9.74 2.70 -2.67
N ILE A 9 -10.91 3.03 -3.18
CA ILE A 9 -12.12 2.20 -3.13
C ILE A 9 -12.36 1.58 -4.49
N GLY A 10 -11.87 0.36 -4.68
CA GLY A 10 -11.82 -0.27 -6.00
C GLY A 10 -12.80 -1.42 -6.22
N GLY A 11 -13.70 -1.72 -5.29
CA GLY A 11 -14.62 -2.88 -5.41
C GLY A 11 -13.90 -4.23 -5.49
N THR A 12 -12.68 -4.32 -4.95
CA THR A 12 -11.84 -5.53 -4.97
C THR A 12 -11.89 -6.26 -3.64
N ILE A 13 -11.31 -7.47 -3.57
CA ILE A 13 -11.18 -8.25 -2.32
C ILE A 13 -10.41 -7.50 -1.21
N PHE A 14 -9.69 -6.44 -1.54
CA PHE A 14 -8.94 -5.61 -0.58
C PHE A 14 -9.76 -4.45 -0.03
N THR A 15 -10.90 -4.12 -0.63
CA THR A 15 -11.65 -2.89 -0.34
C THR A 15 -12.14 -2.86 1.10
N ASP A 16 -12.72 -3.96 1.59
CA ASP A 16 -13.25 -4.02 2.95
C ASP A 16 -12.11 -3.85 3.99
N VAL A 17 -10.94 -4.45 3.75
CA VAL A 17 -9.77 -4.29 4.64
C VAL A 17 -9.17 -2.87 4.54
N ALA A 18 -9.18 -2.26 3.36
CA ALA A 18 -8.72 -0.88 3.20
C ALA A 18 -9.61 0.12 3.96
N ILE A 19 -10.93 -0.07 3.89
CA ILE A 19 -11.91 0.73 4.64
C ILE A 19 -11.69 0.54 6.14
N GLN A 20 -11.62 -0.71 6.62
CA GLN A 20 -11.43 -1.00 8.04
C GLN A 20 -10.12 -0.40 8.56
N ARG A 21 -9.03 -0.50 7.80
CA ARG A 21 -7.74 0.10 8.14
C ARG A 21 -7.79 1.63 8.17
N ALA A 22 -8.50 2.24 7.25
CA ALA A 22 -8.68 3.68 7.20
C ALA A 22 -9.46 4.19 8.41
N ILE A 23 -10.56 3.51 8.77
CA ILE A 23 -11.36 3.82 9.96
C ILE A 23 -10.51 3.71 11.23
N GLU A 24 -9.77 2.61 11.39
CA GLU A 24 -8.86 2.42 12.54
C GLU A 24 -7.88 3.59 12.68
N LEU A 25 -7.18 3.94 11.61
CA LEU A 25 -6.19 5.01 11.64
C LEU A 25 -6.82 6.39 11.81
N ALA A 26 -7.99 6.62 11.22
CA ALA A 26 -8.72 7.86 11.40
C ALA A 26 -9.18 8.03 12.85
N THR A 27 -9.62 6.97 13.50
CA THR A 27 -9.98 6.97 14.93
C THR A 27 -8.76 7.27 15.81
N ILE A 28 -7.61 6.64 15.54
CA ILE A 28 -6.37 6.88 16.31
C ILE A 28 -5.87 8.32 16.19
N HIS A 29 -5.99 8.93 14.99
CA HIS A 29 -5.35 10.22 14.69
C HIS A 29 -6.30 11.41 14.63
N GLY A 30 -7.60 11.20 14.63
CA GLY A 30 -8.60 12.23 14.34
C GLY A 30 -8.46 12.74 12.89
N SER A 31 -8.33 11.80 11.94
CA SER A 31 -8.09 12.11 10.53
C SER A 31 -9.37 12.27 9.75
N VAL A 32 -9.33 13.10 8.70
CA VAL A 32 -10.36 13.14 7.65
C VAL A 32 -10.03 12.10 6.60
N LEU A 33 -11.02 11.31 6.20
CA LEU A 33 -10.89 10.33 5.12
C LEU A 33 -11.35 10.90 3.78
N THR A 34 -10.61 10.58 2.72
CA THR A 34 -11.02 10.83 1.33
C THR A 34 -11.09 9.47 0.62
N GLY A 35 -12.31 8.97 0.40
CA GLY A 35 -12.54 7.78 -0.41
C GLY A 35 -12.51 8.15 -1.89
N VAL A 36 -11.65 7.51 -2.66
CA VAL A 36 -11.53 7.73 -4.10
C VAL A 36 -11.87 6.45 -4.85
N THR A 37 -12.75 6.60 -5.84
CA THR A 37 -12.96 5.58 -6.86
C THR A 37 -12.71 6.18 -8.24
N VAL A 38 -12.10 5.39 -9.12
CA VAL A 38 -11.76 5.84 -10.48
C VAL A 38 -12.16 4.77 -11.48
N VAL A 39 -12.94 5.16 -12.49
CA VAL A 39 -13.33 4.29 -13.60
C VAL A 39 -12.52 4.65 -14.84
N ASP A 40 -11.72 3.71 -15.33
CA ASP A 40 -11.08 3.80 -16.63
C ASP A 40 -11.98 3.15 -17.68
N PHE A 41 -12.92 3.93 -18.22
CA PHE A 41 -13.85 3.44 -19.27
C PHE A 41 -13.14 2.94 -20.51
N LYS A 42 -12.01 3.52 -20.91
CA LYS A 42 -11.24 3.07 -22.08
C LYS A 42 -10.73 1.64 -21.88
N ARG A 43 -10.18 1.39 -20.69
CA ARG A 43 -9.66 0.07 -20.30
C ARG A 43 -10.78 -0.94 -20.11
N LEU A 44 -11.87 -0.53 -19.46
CA LEU A 44 -13.04 -1.36 -19.19
C LEU A 44 -13.70 -1.85 -20.49
N GLN A 45 -13.79 -0.98 -21.49
CA GLN A 45 -14.39 -1.26 -22.79
C GLN A 45 -13.46 -1.99 -23.77
N HIS A 46 -12.18 -2.11 -23.44
CA HIS A 46 -11.21 -2.78 -24.30
C HIS A 46 -11.36 -4.31 -24.23
N LEU A 47 -11.84 -4.92 -25.31
CA LEU A 47 -12.06 -6.36 -25.43
C LEU A 47 -10.98 -7.09 -26.25
N GLY A 48 -9.96 -6.33 -26.75
CA GLY A 48 -9.03 -6.86 -27.75
C GLY A 48 -9.66 -6.98 -29.15
N PRO A 49 -9.02 -7.72 -30.07
CA PRO A 49 -9.54 -7.92 -31.43
C PRO A 49 -10.89 -8.62 -31.41
N VAL A 50 -11.90 -8.00 -32.02
CA VAL A 50 -13.24 -8.57 -32.14
C VAL A 50 -13.37 -9.28 -33.52
N PRO A 51 -13.69 -10.60 -33.57
CA PRO A 51 -13.89 -11.32 -34.81
C PRO A 51 -14.99 -10.72 -35.67
N MET A 52 -14.86 -10.86 -36.98
CA MET A 52 -15.91 -10.43 -37.92
C MET A 52 -17.25 -11.09 -37.57
N GLY A 53 -18.33 -10.30 -37.47
CA GLY A 53 -19.67 -10.76 -37.10
C GLY A 53 -19.97 -10.78 -35.60
N ALA A 54 -18.97 -10.60 -34.73
CA ALA A 54 -19.16 -10.62 -33.24
C ALA A 54 -19.46 -9.24 -32.67
N GLY A 55 -19.75 -8.21 -33.45
CA GLY A 55 -19.96 -6.83 -32.97
C GLY A 55 -21.05 -6.69 -31.93
N ALA A 56 -22.22 -7.30 -32.11
CA ALA A 56 -23.33 -7.28 -31.20
C ALA A 56 -22.98 -7.97 -29.85
N TYR A 57 -22.21 -9.05 -29.89
CA TYR A 57 -21.73 -9.74 -28.68
C TYR A 57 -20.72 -8.87 -27.91
N ALA A 58 -19.80 -8.24 -28.64
CA ALA A 58 -18.82 -7.33 -28.03
C ALA A 58 -19.50 -6.14 -27.33
N GLU A 59 -20.52 -5.55 -27.97
CA GLU A 59 -21.31 -4.46 -27.37
C GLU A 59 -22.01 -4.90 -26.09
N LYS A 60 -22.68 -6.06 -26.11
CA LYS A 60 -23.31 -6.64 -24.93
C LYS A 60 -22.31 -6.89 -23.79
N LEU A 61 -21.11 -7.38 -24.12
CA LEU A 61 -20.06 -7.64 -23.15
C LEU A 61 -19.50 -6.35 -22.53
N ARG A 62 -19.32 -5.28 -23.34
CA ARG A 62 -18.93 -3.96 -22.85
C ARG A 62 -19.94 -3.40 -21.85
N LYS A 63 -21.23 -3.44 -22.24
CA LYS A 63 -22.31 -2.99 -21.38
C LYS A 63 -22.33 -3.76 -20.04
N MET A 64 -22.29 -5.08 -20.11
CA MET A 64 -22.27 -5.93 -18.92
C MET A 64 -21.09 -5.62 -17.98
N ARG A 65 -19.89 -5.39 -18.54
CA ARG A 65 -18.71 -5.00 -17.73
C ARG A 65 -18.90 -3.65 -17.08
N THR A 66 -19.48 -2.69 -17.79
CA THR A 66 -19.76 -1.34 -17.23
C THR A 66 -20.76 -1.44 -16.10
N ASP A 67 -21.92 -2.09 -16.33
CA ASP A 67 -22.99 -2.25 -15.35
C ASP A 67 -22.46 -2.93 -14.05
N LEU A 68 -21.70 -4.05 -14.19
CA LEU A 68 -21.08 -4.74 -13.05
C LEU A 68 -20.04 -3.91 -12.32
N THR A 69 -19.31 -3.06 -13.02
CA THR A 69 -18.32 -2.18 -12.41
C THR A 69 -19.00 -1.09 -11.59
N GLU A 70 -20.04 -0.46 -12.15
CA GLU A 70 -20.82 0.56 -11.46
C GLU A 70 -21.48 0.00 -10.20
N GLU A 71 -22.11 -1.17 -10.27
CA GLU A 71 -22.70 -1.85 -9.11
C GLU A 71 -21.67 -2.11 -8.00
N ARG A 72 -20.50 -2.63 -8.33
CA ARG A 72 -19.40 -2.87 -7.35
C ARG A 72 -18.89 -1.58 -6.72
N ILE A 73 -18.82 -0.50 -7.49
CA ILE A 73 -18.42 0.81 -6.98
C ILE A 73 -19.46 1.33 -6.01
N GLU A 74 -20.73 1.30 -6.38
CA GLU A 74 -21.84 1.76 -5.52
C GLU A 74 -21.86 1.00 -4.19
N GLU A 75 -21.74 -0.34 -4.24
CA GLU A 75 -21.66 -1.16 -3.03
C GLU A 75 -20.43 -0.80 -2.16
N ALA A 76 -19.28 -0.61 -2.77
CA ALA A 76 -18.04 -0.29 -2.05
C ALA A 76 -18.10 1.12 -1.43
N LEU A 77 -18.67 2.09 -2.14
CA LEU A 77 -18.89 3.45 -1.63
C LEU A 77 -19.89 3.45 -0.48
N ALA A 78 -21.01 2.71 -0.61
CA ALA A 78 -22.00 2.59 0.45
C ALA A 78 -21.40 1.97 1.73
N LYS A 79 -20.55 0.96 1.61
CA LYS A 79 -19.78 0.38 2.73
C LYS A 79 -18.87 1.40 3.38
N PHE A 80 -18.12 2.17 2.58
CA PHE A 80 -17.22 3.21 3.08
C PHE A 80 -17.98 4.29 3.85
N GLU A 81 -19.06 4.81 3.28
CA GLU A 81 -19.90 5.81 3.93
C GLU A 81 -20.49 5.30 5.24
N LYS A 82 -21.05 4.08 5.23
CA LYS A 82 -21.60 3.45 6.40
C LYS A 82 -20.56 3.34 7.51
N ALA A 83 -19.36 2.82 7.19
CA ALA A 83 -18.29 2.66 8.15
C ALA A 83 -17.83 4.01 8.73
N CYS A 84 -17.74 5.07 7.91
CA CYS A 84 -17.38 6.40 8.38
C CYS A 84 -18.44 6.99 9.33
N ARG A 85 -19.74 6.83 8.99
CA ARG A 85 -20.85 7.32 9.84
C ARG A 85 -20.92 6.57 11.18
N GLU A 86 -20.77 5.24 11.16
CA GLU A 86 -20.79 4.41 12.38
C GLU A 86 -19.63 4.74 13.33
N ALA A 87 -18.48 5.16 12.78
CA ALA A 87 -17.31 5.56 13.55
C ALA A 87 -17.22 7.08 13.85
N ASP A 88 -18.22 7.86 13.45
CA ASP A 88 -18.24 9.34 13.58
C ASP A 88 -17.00 10.03 12.96
N ILE A 89 -16.58 9.56 11.78
CA ILE A 89 -15.42 10.06 11.06
C ILE A 89 -15.85 11.01 9.95
N THR A 90 -15.23 12.18 9.88
CA THR A 90 -15.40 13.11 8.76
C THR A 90 -14.80 12.53 7.49
N TYR A 91 -15.58 12.50 6.42
CA TYR A 91 -15.13 11.94 5.13
C TYR A 91 -15.57 12.76 3.93
N LYS A 92 -14.91 12.50 2.81
CA LYS A 92 -15.26 12.94 1.45
C LYS A 92 -15.24 11.76 0.52
N ILE A 93 -16.01 11.85 -0.56
CA ILE A 93 -15.98 10.88 -1.66
C ILE A 93 -15.65 11.65 -2.94
N GLU A 94 -14.69 11.13 -3.68
CA GLU A 94 -14.32 11.59 -5.01
C GLU A 94 -14.53 10.42 -5.98
N SER A 95 -15.47 10.59 -6.91
CA SER A 95 -15.75 9.61 -7.96
C SER A 95 -15.40 10.22 -9.30
N GLU A 96 -14.38 9.69 -9.95
CA GLU A 96 -13.81 10.28 -11.15
C GLU A 96 -13.69 9.25 -12.28
N ALA A 97 -13.75 9.76 -13.53
CA ALA A 97 -13.48 8.97 -14.73
C ALA A 97 -12.15 9.40 -15.34
N GLY A 98 -11.29 8.44 -15.65
CA GLY A 98 -9.99 8.74 -16.25
C GLY A 98 -8.92 7.68 -15.99
N ASP A 99 -7.66 8.07 -16.11
CA ASP A 99 -6.53 7.22 -15.74
C ASP A 99 -6.42 7.14 -14.20
N PRO A 100 -6.66 5.97 -13.58
CA PRO A 100 -6.61 5.81 -12.12
C PRO A 100 -5.28 6.24 -11.51
N PHE A 101 -4.22 6.08 -12.26
CA PHE A 101 -2.87 6.39 -11.82
C PHE A 101 -2.64 7.91 -11.69
N GLU A 102 -2.98 8.68 -12.71
CA GLU A 102 -2.84 10.14 -12.69
C GLU A 102 -3.73 10.78 -11.62
N LEU A 103 -4.96 10.30 -11.49
CA LEU A 103 -5.89 10.79 -10.48
C LEU A 103 -5.42 10.48 -9.05
N MET A 104 -4.93 9.25 -8.79
CA MET A 104 -4.36 8.91 -7.48
C MET A 104 -3.14 9.75 -7.12
N ILE A 105 -2.25 10.04 -8.06
CA ILE A 105 -1.12 10.96 -7.84
C ILE A 105 -1.63 12.36 -7.49
N SER A 106 -2.64 12.84 -8.19
CA SER A 106 -3.22 14.17 -7.94
C SER A 106 -3.78 14.27 -6.52
N HIS A 107 -4.59 13.31 -6.09
CA HIS A 107 -5.16 13.27 -4.75
C HIS A 107 -4.11 13.04 -3.65
N ALA A 108 -3.12 12.18 -3.89
CA ALA A 108 -2.08 11.87 -2.91
C ALA A 108 -1.23 13.07 -2.50
N ARG A 109 -1.12 14.11 -3.34
CA ARG A 109 -0.37 15.34 -3.04
C ARG A 109 -0.85 16.07 -1.79
N TYR A 110 -2.10 15.91 -1.44
CA TYR A 110 -2.75 16.65 -0.35
C TYR A 110 -3.19 15.75 0.80
N ASN A 111 -2.69 14.52 0.85
CA ASN A 111 -2.95 13.56 1.90
C ASN A 111 -1.65 13.09 2.57
N ASP A 112 -1.68 12.85 3.87
CA ASP A 112 -0.52 12.43 4.66
C ASP A 112 -0.22 10.93 4.46
N LEU A 113 -1.24 10.17 4.12
CA LEU A 113 -1.19 8.72 3.96
C LEU A 113 -2.16 8.27 2.87
N THR A 114 -1.76 7.28 2.09
CA THR A 114 -2.62 6.63 1.10
C THR A 114 -2.78 5.15 1.45
N ILE A 115 -4.02 4.63 1.40
CA ILE A 115 -4.35 3.23 1.71
C ILE A 115 -5.03 2.59 0.52
N PHE A 116 -4.54 1.43 0.08
CA PHE A 116 -5.17 0.61 -0.96
C PHE A 116 -4.65 -0.84 -0.96
N GLY A 117 -5.22 -1.69 -1.79
CA GLY A 117 -4.87 -3.10 -1.86
C GLY A 117 -3.46 -3.38 -2.40
N LEU A 118 -2.80 -4.41 -1.88
CA LEU A 118 -1.44 -4.82 -2.25
C LEU A 118 -1.27 -5.10 -3.75
N ARG A 119 -2.30 -5.63 -4.41
CA ARG A 119 -2.20 -6.15 -5.78
C ARG A 119 -3.22 -5.58 -6.74
N SER A 120 -4.16 -4.79 -6.26
CA SER A 120 -5.15 -4.19 -7.14
C SER A 120 -5.56 -2.80 -6.67
N LEU A 121 -5.58 -1.90 -7.61
CA LEU A 121 -6.16 -0.57 -7.47
C LEU A 121 -7.15 -0.42 -8.62
N PHE A 122 -8.46 -0.31 -8.31
CA PHE A 122 -9.53 -0.13 -9.30
C PHE A 122 -9.54 -1.19 -10.42
N ASP A 123 -9.31 -2.45 -10.07
CA ASP A 123 -9.22 -3.56 -11.04
C ASP A 123 -10.59 -4.03 -11.55
N TYR A 124 -11.63 -3.84 -10.76
CA TYR A 124 -13.02 -4.26 -11.01
C TYR A 124 -13.17 -5.70 -11.58
N GLY A 125 -12.10 -6.51 -11.55
CA GLY A 125 -12.08 -7.90 -12.00
C GLY A 125 -11.90 -8.12 -13.49
N PHE A 126 -11.56 -7.09 -14.27
CA PHE A 126 -11.41 -7.18 -15.74
C PHE A 126 -10.01 -6.86 -16.26
N THR A 127 -9.05 -6.66 -15.36
CA THR A 127 -7.68 -6.28 -15.73
C THR A 127 -6.72 -7.46 -15.64
N PRO A 128 -6.01 -7.85 -16.70
CA PRO A 128 -5.10 -9.01 -16.67
C PRO A 128 -3.85 -8.81 -15.82
N GLU A 129 -3.42 -7.59 -15.52
CA GLU A 129 -2.19 -7.29 -14.76
C GLU A 129 -2.38 -6.17 -13.72
N PRO A 130 -3.07 -6.45 -12.59
CA PRO A 130 -3.28 -5.44 -11.54
C PRO A 130 -2.00 -5.08 -10.77
N ARG A 131 -0.94 -5.90 -10.88
CA ARG A 131 0.29 -5.80 -10.06
C ARG A 131 1.12 -4.53 -10.33
N ASP A 132 1.02 -3.98 -11.53
CA ASP A 132 1.87 -2.85 -11.93
C ASP A 132 1.41 -1.52 -11.35
N THR A 133 0.16 -1.38 -10.94
CA THR A 133 -0.39 -0.09 -10.49
C THR A 133 0.25 0.37 -9.18
N LEU A 134 0.39 -0.51 -8.18
CA LEU A 134 1.08 -0.17 -6.93
C LEU A 134 2.56 0.18 -7.20
N ILE A 135 3.22 -0.61 -8.03
CA ILE A 135 4.60 -0.38 -8.43
C ILE A 135 4.75 1.01 -9.08
N ARG A 136 3.86 1.36 -10.00
CA ARG A 136 3.83 2.67 -10.65
C ARG A 136 3.60 3.80 -9.65
N LEU A 137 2.63 3.70 -8.74
CA LEU A 137 2.37 4.71 -7.71
C LEU A 137 3.58 4.93 -6.80
N VAL A 138 4.20 3.84 -6.34
CA VAL A 138 5.40 3.91 -5.52
C VAL A 138 6.57 4.56 -6.27
N THR A 139 6.75 4.26 -7.55
CA THR A 139 7.84 4.84 -8.37
C THR A 139 7.61 6.31 -8.71
N GLN A 140 6.37 6.75 -8.80
CA GLN A 140 6.00 8.14 -9.11
C GLN A 140 5.88 9.05 -7.89
N GLY A 141 6.21 8.54 -6.71
CA GLY A 141 6.35 9.37 -5.52
C GLY A 141 5.10 9.50 -4.65
N VAL A 142 4.04 8.72 -4.89
CA VAL A 142 2.91 8.63 -3.93
C VAL A 142 3.41 7.95 -2.67
N ARG A 143 3.53 8.70 -1.57
CA ARG A 143 4.08 8.22 -0.29
C ARG A 143 3.66 9.09 0.88
N PRO A 144 3.54 8.51 2.08
CA PRO A 144 3.59 7.08 2.40
C PRO A 144 2.35 6.32 1.93
N ILE A 145 2.51 5.03 1.70
CA ILE A 145 1.44 4.12 1.31
C ILE A 145 1.34 3.00 2.34
N ILE A 146 0.12 2.65 2.75
CA ILE A 146 -0.20 1.36 3.34
C ILE A 146 -0.91 0.53 2.28
N ALA A 147 -0.22 -0.52 1.81
CA ALA A 147 -0.81 -1.50 0.93
C ALA A 147 -1.35 -2.66 1.76
N VAL A 148 -2.68 -2.84 1.79
CA VAL A 148 -3.33 -3.84 2.65
C VAL A 148 -3.40 -5.20 2.01
N SER A 149 -3.28 -6.26 2.82
CA SER A 149 -3.56 -7.64 2.46
C SER A 149 -5.08 -7.91 2.36
N PRO A 150 -5.51 -9.03 1.75
CA PRO A 150 -6.94 -9.37 1.68
C PRO A 150 -7.57 -9.63 3.04
N GLU A 151 -6.76 -10.04 4.02
CA GLU A 151 -7.20 -10.33 5.38
C GLU A 151 -6.80 -9.21 6.32
N TYR A 152 -7.74 -8.78 7.17
CA TYR A 152 -7.44 -7.83 8.22
C TYR A 152 -6.60 -8.48 9.31
N ARG A 153 -5.55 -7.75 9.75
CA ARG A 153 -4.69 -8.13 10.88
C ARG A 153 -4.54 -6.93 11.80
N GLU A 154 -4.72 -7.12 13.08
CA GLU A 154 -4.34 -6.10 14.06
C GLU A 154 -2.83 -5.89 14.03
N ILE A 155 -2.37 -4.65 14.07
CA ILE A 155 -0.94 -4.32 14.01
C ILE A 155 -0.38 -4.15 15.41
N ARG A 156 0.41 -5.13 15.85
CA ARG A 156 1.10 -5.15 17.14
C ARG A 156 2.61 -5.25 17.02
N LYS A 157 3.08 -5.99 16.00
CA LYS A 157 4.50 -6.22 15.73
C LYS A 157 4.85 -5.73 14.33
N VAL A 158 5.80 -4.83 14.25
CA VAL A 158 6.20 -4.20 12.98
C VAL A 158 7.64 -4.53 12.64
N LEU A 159 7.88 -5.03 11.46
CA LEU A 159 9.19 -5.34 10.92
C LEU A 159 9.67 -4.20 10.03
N ILE A 160 10.80 -3.59 10.35
CA ILE A 160 11.44 -2.56 9.53
C ILE A 160 12.60 -3.19 8.77
N ALA A 161 12.46 -3.32 7.45
CA ALA A 161 13.53 -3.79 6.58
C ALA A 161 14.56 -2.67 6.37
N TYR A 162 15.74 -2.82 6.98
CA TYR A 162 16.75 -1.78 7.02
C TYR A 162 18.05 -2.24 6.40
N SER A 163 18.40 -1.68 5.24
CA SER A 163 19.66 -2.00 4.54
C SER A 163 20.81 -1.07 4.89
N GLY A 164 20.56 0.01 5.64
CA GLY A 164 21.51 1.10 5.85
C GLY A 164 21.57 2.09 4.69
N SER A 165 20.76 1.91 3.65
CA SER A 165 20.63 2.90 2.58
C SER A 165 19.81 4.11 3.05
N MET A 166 19.94 5.24 2.36
CA MET A 166 19.17 6.43 2.67
C MET A 166 17.66 6.19 2.52
N GLU A 167 17.24 5.37 1.56
CA GLU A 167 15.84 5.04 1.31
C GLU A 167 15.25 4.21 2.46
N SER A 168 15.99 3.21 2.98
CA SER A 168 15.55 2.45 4.15
C SER A 168 15.50 3.31 5.41
N ALA A 169 16.46 4.25 5.56
CA ALA A 169 16.46 5.20 6.67
C ALA A 169 15.27 6.18 6.60
N LYS A 170 14.96 6.70 5.41
CA LYS A 170 13.79 7.58 5.19
C LYS A 170 12.48 6.84 5.51
N ALA A 171 12.34 5.60 5.04
CA ALA A 171 11.13 4.81 5.31
C ALA A 171 10.94 4.55 6.80
N MET A 172 11.98 4.14 7.50
CA MET A 172 11.99 3.98 8.95
C MET A 172 11.59 5.29 9.65
N ARG A 173 12.25 6.40 9.32
CA ARG A 173 11.97 7.71 9.89
C ARG A 173 10.53 8.15 9.62
N ARG A 174 10.04 7.97 8.39
CA ARG A 174 8.67 8.32 8.02
C ARG A 174 7.64 7.53 8.82
N TYR A 175 7.85 6.22 9.00
CA TYR A 175 7.02 5.38 9.85
C TYR A 175 7.02 5.88 11.30
N VAL A 176 8.19 6.05 11.88
CA VAL A 176 8.38 6.49 13.27
C VAL A 176 7.76 7.87 13.53
N GLN A 177 7.96 8.84 12.62
CA GLN A 177 7.44 10.21 12.73
C GLN A 177 5.93 10.30 12.51
N SER A 178 5.39 9.55 11.55
CA SER A 178 3.94 9.51 11.30
C SER A 178 3.20 8.72 12.38
N ARG A 179 3.88 7.74 12.98
CA ARG A 179 3.41 6.92 14.10
C ARG A 179 2.00 6.35 13.88
N PRO A 180 1.77 5.60 12.77
CA PRO A 180 0.42 5.14 12.43
C PRO A 180 -0.23 4.37 13.58
N TRP A 181 0.55 3.52 14.24
CA TRP A 181 0.16 2.80 15.45
C TRP A 181 1.12 3.15 16.59
N PRO A 182 0.67 3.85 17.63
CA PRO A 182 1.55 4.33 18.70
C PRO A 182 2.08 3.23 19.62
N ASN A 183 1.34 2.13 19.77
CA ASN A 183 1.61 1.10 20.77
C ASN A 183 2.06 -0.23 20.15
N VAL A 184 3.01 -0.18 19.22
CA VAL A 184 3.56 -1.37 18.57
C VAL A 184 5.00 -1.62 18.96
N ARG A 185 5.44 -2.88 18.90
CA ARG A 185 6.84 -3.26 19.01
C ARG A 185 7.49 -3.25 17.63
N LEU A 186 8.70 -2.68 17.56
CA LEU A 186 9.46 -2.62 16.31
C LEU A 186 10.61 -3.64 16.33
N ARG A 187 10.84 -4.27 15.20
CA ARG A 187 12.08 -4.99 14.92
C ARG A 187 12.73 -4.35 13.69
N VAL A 188 13.96 -3.88 13.85
CA VAL A 188 14.78 -3.42 12.73
C VAL A 188 15.67 -4.57 12.28
N VAL A 189 15.49 -5.05 11.06
CA VAL A 189 16.20 -6.20 10.51
C VAL A 189 17.12 -5.82 9.36
N TYR A 190 18.33 -6.33 9.38
CA TYR A 190 19.30 -6.28 8.29
C TYR A 190 19.53 -7.68 7.74
N PHE A 191 19.48 -7.82 6.43
CA PHE A 191 19.83 -9.05 5.74
C PHE A 191 21.23 -8.95 5.13
N GLY A 192 22.13 -9.82 5.54
CA GLY A 192 23.51 -9.84 5.08
C GLY A 192 24.45 -10.48 6.10
N GLU A 193 25.74 -10.23 5.95
CA GLU A 193 26.73 -10.72 6.89
C GLU A 193 26.72 -9.94 8.20
N LYS A 194 26.80 -10.68 9.31
CA LYS A 194 26.92 -10.09 10.64
C LYS A 194 28.35 -9.60 10.87
N ASN A 195 28.52 -8.30 10.78
CA ASN A 195 29.78 -7.62 11.06
C ASN A 195 29.54 -6.37 11.92
N SER A 196 30.61 -5.76 12.41
CA SER A 196 30.54 -4.59 13.28
C SER A 196 29.78 -3.42 12.64
N HIS A 197 29.93 -3.20 11.33
CA HIS A 197 29.22 -2.14 10.64
C HIS A 197 27.71 -2.38 10.56
N ALA A 198 27.29 -3.62 10.35
CA ALA A 198 25.87 -3.98 10.34
C ALA A 198 25.26 -3.78 11.72
N VAL A 199 25.94 -4.25 12.77
CA VAL A 199 25.50 -4.12 14.16
C VAL A 199 25.40 -2.63 14.55
N ASN A 200 26.43 -1.82 14.30
CA ASN A 200 26.43 -0.40 14.64
C ASN A 200 25.31 0.38 13.91
N ARG A 201 25.06 0.06 12.64
CA ARG A 201 23.96 0.68 11.89
C ARG A 201 22.58 0.32 12.45
N LEU A 202 22.39 -0.93 12.85
CA LEU A 202 21.14 -1.35 13.47
C LEU A 202 20.93 -0.72 14.83
N GLU A 203 22.00 -0.59 15.63
CA GLU A 203 21.92 0.08 16.92
C GLU A 203 21.54 1.55 16.76
N ALA A 204 22.19 2.29 15.87
CA ALA A 204 21.82 3.68 15.59
C ALA A 204 20.36 3.82 15.10
N ALA A 205 19.90 2.89 14.27
CA ALA A 205 18.51 2.86 13.81
C ALA A 205 17.53 2.59 14.97
N SER A 206 17.89 1.67 15.87
CA SER A 206 17.10 1.30 17.03
C SER A 206 17.07 2.43 18.08
N GLU A 207 18.19 3.10 18.32
CA GLU A 207 18.26 4.28 19.16
C GLU A 207 17.33 5.39 18.67
N TYR A 208 17.29 5.63 17.34
CA TYR A 208 16.36 6.56 16.75
C TYR A 208 14.90 6.19 17.03
N CYS A 209 14.52 4.94 16.86
CA CYS A 209 13.16 4.47 17.13
C CYS A 209 12.80 4.60 18.63
N ARG A 210 13.74 4.23 19.53
CA ARG A 210 13.56 4.35 21.00
C ARG A 210 13.42 5.81 21.43
N ALA A 211 14.21 6.73 20.83
CA ALA A 211 14.11 8.16 21.12
C ALA A 211 12.72 8.74 20.77
N HIS A 212 12.00 8.09 19.82
CA HIS A 212 10.62 8.42 19.48
C HIS A 212 9.57 7.61 20.25
N GLY A 213 9.98 6.88 21.30
CA GLY A 213 9.09 6.17 22.22
C GLY A 213 8.61 4.81 21.73
N PHE A 214 9.33 4.14 20.82
CA PHE A 214 9.03 2.78 20.41
C PHE A 214 9.92 1.76 21.12
N GLU A 215 9.31 0.69 21.63
CA GLU A 215 10.06 -0.51 22.02
C GLU A 215 10.66 -1.13 20.75
N THR A 216 12.00 -1.23 20.68
CA THR A 216 12.70 -1.60 19.46
C THR A 216 13.81 -2.60 19.71
N GLU A 217 13.78 -3.68 18.96
CA GLU A 217 14.81 -4.72 18.90
C GLU A 217 15.46 -4.74 17.52
N THR A 218 16.66 -5.35 17.45
CA THR A 218 17.41 -5.48 16.19
C THR A 218 17.73 -6.93 15.88
N ASP A 219 17.89 -7.26 14.60
CA ASP A 219 18.37 -8.58 14.19
C ASP A 219 19.18 -8.49 12.89
N VAL A 220 20.21 -9.36 12.79
CA VAL A 220 20.99 -9.57 11.58
C VAL A 220 20.74 -10.98 11.06
N VAL A 221 20.10 -11.06 9.91
CA VAL A 221 19.72 -12.32 9.27
C VAL A 221 20.66 -12.60 8.09
N ALA A 222 21.25 -13.78 8.07
CA ALA A 222 22.10 -14.19 6.96
C ALA A 222 21.30 -14.33 5.66
N GLY A 223 21.90 -13.94 4.55
CA GLY A 223 21.29 -14.04 3.21
C GLY A 223 20.77 -12.72 2.66
N SER A 224 19.82 -12.80 1.75
CA SER A 224 19.27 -11.67 1.01
C SER A 224 17.86 -11.32 1.46
N ALA A 225 17.59 -10.04 1.67
CA ALA A 225 16.24 -9.56 1.96
C ALA A 225 15.23 -9.92 0.86
N LYS A 226 15.66 -9.96 -0.40
CA LYS A 226 14.81 -10.36 -1.52
C LYS A 226 14.16 -11.73 -1.29
N ASN A 227 14.92 -12.69 -0.77
CA ASN A 227 14.48 -14.08 -0.62
C ASN A 227 13.97 -14.40 0.79
N GLY A 228 14.42 -13.66 1.81
CA GLY A 228 14.18 -14.04 3.21
C GLY A 228 13.25 -13.10 3.99
N LEU A 229 12.91 -11.92 3.48
CA LEU A 229 12.14 -10.93 4.24
C LEU A 229 10.71 -11.40 4.57
N ILE A 230 10.02 -11.98 3.62
CA ILE A 230 8.64 -12.46 3.80
C ILE A 230 8.63 -13.66 4.74
N ASP A 231 9.49 -14.66 4.51
CA ASP A 231 9.61 -15.85 5.35
C ASP A 231 9.98 -15.47 6.81
N TYR A 232 10.90 -14.52 6.97
CA TYR A 232 11.26 -14.02 8.30
C TYR A 232 10.07 -13.34 8.98
N ALA A 233 9.33 -12.52 8.24
CA ALA A 233 8.14 -11.85 8.75
C ALA A 233 7.04 -12.87 9.13
N GLN A 234 6.84 -13.93 8.34
CA GLN A 234 5.90 -15.00 8.62
C GLN A 234 6.29 -15.81 9.86
N LYS A 235 7.53 -16.30 9.88
CA LYS A 235 8.05 -17.16 10.96
C LYS A 235 8.01 -16.48 12.34
N ASN A 236 8.21 -15.16 12.36
CA ASN A 236 8.24 -14.38 13.61
C ASN A 236 6.93 -13.62 13.87
N GLU A 237 5.88 -13.87 13.07
CA GLU A 237 4.54 -13.31 13.24
C GLU A 237 4.51 -11.78 13.27
N TYR A 238 5.23 -11.12 12.34
CA TYR A 238 5.10 -9.68 12.17
C TYR A 238 3.85 -9.34 11.38
N ASP A 239 3.13 -8.30 11.82
CA ASP A 239 1.84 -7.92 11.27
C ASP A 239 1.96 -6.93 10.11
N LEU A 240 3.06 -6.16 10.06
CA LEU A 240 3.34 -5.14 9.05
C LEU A 240 4.82 -5.16 8.69
N ILE A 241 5.13 -4.97 7.41
CA ILE A 241 6.50 -4.74 6.95
C ILE A 241 6.64 -3.28 6.52
N VAL A 242 7.61 -2.57 7.09
CA VAL A 242 8.03 -1.23 6.69
C VAL A 242 9.25 -1.33 5.80
N MET A 243 9.20 -0.74 4.63
CA MET A 243 10.32 -0.77 3.71
C MET A 243 10.43 0.49 2.86
N GLY A 244 11.67 0.82 2.53
CA GLY A 244 12.01 1.87 1.57
C GLY A 244 12.01 1.33 0.15
N ASN A 245 11.84 2.24 -0.78
CA ASN A 245 11.98 1.94 -2.19
C ASN A 245 13.36 2.40 -2.68
N SER A 246 14.28 1.48 -2.94
CA SER A 246 15.55 1.80 -3.58
C SER A 246 15.36 1.92 -5.09
N ILE A 247 15.51 3.11 -5.62
CA ILE A 247 15.59 3.31 -7.08
C ILE A 247 17.01 2.95 -7.51
N ARG A 248 17.18 1.80 -8.15
CA ARG A 248 18.46 1.41 -8.75
C ARG A 248 18.67 2.20 -10.04
N SER A 249 19.63 3.13 -10.01
CA SER A 249 20.15 3.86 -11.17
C SER A 249 19.43 5.14 -11.60
N LEU A 250 20.19 6.20 -11.76
CA LEU A 250 19.78 7.49 -12.33
C LEU A 250 19.26 7.39 -13.79
N LEU A 251 19.60 6.32 -14.49
CA LEU A 251 19.19 6.07 -15.88
C LEU A 251 17.82 5.38 -15.99
N PHE A 252 17.37 4.71 -14.91
CA PHE A 252 16.08 3.99 -14.86
C PHE A 252 15.24 4.46 -13.68
N ARG A 253 14.83 5.73 -13.71
CA ARG A 253 14.03 6.37 -12.63
C ARG A 253 12.71 5.70 -12.28
N HIS A 254 12.34 4.63 -12.97
CA HIS A 254 11.04 3.97 -12.85
C HIS A 254 11.11 2.52 -12.37
N LEU A 255 12.28 2.02 -11.93
CA LEU A 255 12.41 0.64 -11.47
C LEU A 255 12.52 0.57 -9.95
N LEU A 256 11.64 -0.21 -9.35
CA LEU A 256 11.74 -0.63 -7.95
C LEU A 256 12.98 -1.53 -7.77
N GLY A 257 13.62 -1.43 -6.60
CA GLY A 257 14.62 -2.41 -6.22
C GLY A 257 14.03 -3.81 -6.11
N ASP A 258 14.82 -4.84 -6.44
CA ASP A 258 14.37 -6.25 -6.51
C ASP A 258 13.67 -6.72 -5.22
N THR A 259 14.13 -6.28 -4.05
CA THR A 259 13.52 -6.62 -2.76
C THR A 259 12.12 -6.04 -2.65
N ALA A 260 11.93 -4.75 -3.00
CA ALA A 260 10.63 -4.10 -2.92
C ALA A 260 9.64 -4.74 -3.90
N LEU A 261 10.08 -4.99 -5.13
CA LEU A 261 9.27 -5.65 -6.15
C LEU A 261 8.81 -7.04 -5.69
N ASN A 262 9.77 -7.88 -5.24
CA ASN A 262 9.46 -9.22 -4.74
C ASN A 262 8.50 -9.18 -3.55
N THR A 263 8.71 -8.24 -2.61
CA THR A 263 7.86 -8.13 -1.43
C THR A 263 6.44 -7.70 -1.81
N ILE A 264 6.27 -6.71 -2.68
CA ILE A 264 4.94 -6.28 -3.14
C ILE A 264 4.19 -7.43 -3.83
N GLN A 265 4.89 -8.21 -4.65
CA GLN A 265 4.28 -9.31 -5.40
C GLN A 265 3.87 -10.50 -4.53
N ASN A 266 4.59 -10.77 -3.45
CA ASN A 266 4.46 -12.01 -2.69
C ASN A 266 4.02 -11.83 -1.23
N ALA A 267 3.95 -10.61 -0.71
CA ALA A 267 3.52 -10.37 0.66
C ALA A 267 2.07 -10.84 0.92
N ASP A 268 1.87 -11.47 2.07
CA ASP A 268 0.59 -11.91 2.62
C ASP A 268 0.08 -10.98 3.73
N ARG A 269 0.85 -9.95 4.05
CA ARG A 269 0.60 -8.97 5.10
C ARG A 269 0.74 -7.55 4.58
N PRO A 270 0.14 -6.56 5.27
CA PRO A 270 0.23 -5.18 4.83
C PRO A 270 1.67 -4.67 4.79
N LEU A 271 1.92 -3.76 3.85
CA LEU A 271 3.19 -3.09 3.67
C LEU A 271 3.03 -1.59 3.94
N PHE A 272 3.99 -0.99 4.68
CA PHE A 272 4.16 0.44 4.74
C PHE A 272 5.33 0.83 3.83
N LEU A 273 5.02 1.53 2.76
CA LEU A 273 5.97 1.94 1.73
C LEU A 273 6.22 3.44 1.84
N ALA A 274 7.47 3.83 2.05
CA ALA A 274 7.86 5.24 2.12
C ALA A 274 9.25 5.48 1.52
N GLN A 275 9.53 6.74 1.21
CA GLN A 275 10.82 7.21 0.70
C GLN A 275 11.17 8.56 1.31
#